data_cfe79916f8485d721f77fcdcb41528f9
#
_entry.id   cfe79916f8485d721f77fcdcb41528f9
#
_cell.length_a   1.000
_cell.length_b   1.000
_cell.length_c   1.000
_cell.angle_alpha   90.00
_cell.angle_beta   90.00
_cell.angle_gamma   90.00
#
_symmetry.space_group_name_H-M   'P 1'
#
loop_
_entity.id
_entity.type
_entity.pdbx_description
1 polymer ?
#
loop_
_entity_poly.entity_id
_entity_poly.type
_entity_poly.pdbx_seq_one_letter_code
_entity_poly.pdbx_strand_id
1 'polypeptide(L)'
;WEKDREGLAWLTFDKQGESANTFSKGALQELSSSLTTIAAERPRGLIIRSAKENFIAGADVEEFTRFKTPDEALAFVRLGWETFQQLADLPFPTTAMVNGFCMGGGVELALACKYRVALDDPKTRFALPEVMLGIMPAWHGVQWRPKVVGPAAGLDMLLTGRAVDARRAKRIGLVDQAVPLRVLENAARIVTLEAPAKRGLPFVQKLMLSVRGF
;
A
#
# COMPACT_ATOMS: atom_id res chain seq x y z
N TRP A 1 12.73 11.82 1.96
CA TRP A 1 12.78 11.38 0.56
C TRP A 1 13.92 12.05 -0.18
N GLU A 2 14.33 11.46 -1.28
CA GLU A 2 15.40 11.94 -2.15
C GLU A 2 15.00 11.80 -3.62
N LYS A 3 15.60 12.61 -4.51
CA LYS A 3 15.38 12.55 -5.96
C LYS A 3 16.67 12.05 -6.62
N ASP A 4 16.57 10.99 -7.40
CA ASP A 4 17.72 10.42 -8.08
C ASP A 4 18.05 11.12 -9.41
N ARG A 5 19.14 10.67 -10.05
CA ARG A 5 19.63 11.24 -11.33
C ARG A 5 18.69 11.00 -12.52
N GLU A 6 17.78 10.04 -12.42
CA GLU A 6 16.76 9.77 -13.43
C GLU A 6 15.46 10.54 -13.20
N GLY A 7 15.40 11.35 -12.11
CA GLY A 7 14.27 12.16 -11.76
C GLY A 7 13.17 11.41 -11.01
N LEU A 8 13.45 10.21 -10.48
CA LEU A 8 12.54 9.48 -9.60
C LEU A 8 12.67 9.99 -8.18
N ALA A 9 11.54 10.19 -7.50
CA ALA A 9 11.50 10.39 -6.05
C ALA A 9 11.49 9.04 -5.34
N TRP A 10 12.31 8.90 -4.31
CA TRP A 10 12.40 7.73 -3.45
C TRP A 10 11.98 8.13 -2.04
N LEU A 11 10.83 7.65 -1.59
CA LEU A 11 10.34 7.85 -0.23
C LEU A 11 10.62 6.58 0.58
N THR A 12 11.47 6.71 1.61
CA THR A 12 11.90 5.59 2.43
C THR A 12 11.27 5.68 3.81
N PHE A 13 10.48 4.67 4.19
CA PHE A 13 9.99 4.52 5.56
C PHE A 13 11.07 3.94 6.45
N ASP A 14 11.39 4.65 7.53
CA ASP A 14 12.36 4.24 8.56
C ASP A 14 11.98 4.84 9.91
N LYS A 15 11.00 4.24 10.60
CA LYS A 15 10.57 4.67 11.94
C LYS A 15 11.71 4.45 12.93
N GLN A 16 12.31 5.53 13.39
CA GLN A 16 13.48 5.50 14.26
C GLN A 16 13.17 4.85 15.62
N GLY A 17 14.10 4.03 16.13
CA GLY A 17 13.94 3.33 17.40
C GLY A 17 13.00 2.12 17.40
N GLU A 18 12.35 1.83 16.27
CA GLU A 18 11.38 0.75 16.14
C GLU A 18 11.85 -0.34 15.17
N SER A 19 11.49 -1.59 15.45
CA SER A 19 11.82 -2.73 14.57
C SER A 19 10.93 -2.79 13.31
N ALA A 20 9.77 -2.14 13.33
CA ALA A 20 8.80 -2.12 12.24
C ALA A 20 8.36 -0.69 11.89
N ASN A 21 8.00 -0.47 10.64
CA ASN A 21 7.30 0.74 10.23
C ASN A 21 5.81 0.58 10.51
N THR A 22 5.24 1.52 11.27
CA THR A 22 3.80 1.59 11.55
C THR A 22 3.29 3.01 11.30
N PHE A 23 1.99 3.16 11.05
CA PHE A 23 1.35 4.45 10.90
C PHE A 23 0.81 4.95 12.25
N SER A 24 1.57 5.82 12.90
CA SER A 24 1.05 6.72 13.93
C SER A 24 0.45 7.98 13.29
N LYS A 25 -0.23 8.80 14.09
CA LYS A 25 -0.72 10.11 13.63
C LYS A 25 0.42 10.96 13.05
N GLY A 26 1.57 11.00 13.73
CA GLY A 26 2.75 11.74 13.27
C GLY A 26 3.29 11.19 11.94
N ALA A 27 3.38 9.88 11.78
CA ALA A 27 3.85 9.26 10.53
C ALA A 27 2.90 9.55 9.34
N LEU A 28 1.58 9.59 9.56
CA LEU A 28 0.62 9.97 8.52
C LEU A 28 0.75 11.45 8.13
N GLN A 29 0.95 12.34 9.11
CA GLN A 29 1.17 13.75 8.85
C GLN A 29 2.47 14.01 8.09
N GLU A 30 3.55 13.33 8.46
CA GLU A 30 4.84 13.40 7.76
C GLU A 30 4.73 12.87 6.34
N LEU A 31 4.02 11.76 6.14
CA LEU A 31 3.74 11.22 4.80
C LEU A 31 2.97 12.26 3.95
N SER A 32 1.88 12.81 4.47
CA SER A 32 1.07 13.82 3.75
C SER A 32 1.91 15.05 3.38
N SER A 33 2.73 15.55 4.29
CA SER A 33 3.64 16.67 4.03
C SER A 33 4.68 16.33 2.96
N SER A 34 5.26 15.13 3.04
CA SER A 34 6.22 14.64 2.06
C SER A 34 5.59 14.50 0.67
N LEU A 35 4.37 13.95 0.57
CA LEU A 35 3.65 13.84 -0.70
C LEU A 35 3.37 15.22 -1.32
N THR A 36 3.04 16.22 -0.49
CA THR A 36 2.84 17.61 -0.95
C THR A 36 4.12 18.16 -1.55
N THR A 37 5.25 18.00 -0.87
CA THR A 37 6.56 18.48 -1.37
C THR A 37 6.98 17.74 -2.62
N ILE A 38 6.84 16.40 -2.66
CA ILE A 38 7.16 15.58 -3.83
C ILE A 38 6.29 16.00 -5.02
N ALA A 39 5.00 16.26 -4.81
CA ALA A 39 4.10 16.70 -5.87
C ALA A 39 4.53 18.03 -6.49
N ALA A 40 5.00 18.99 -5.67
CA ALA A 40 5.51 20.26 -6.12
C ALA A 40 6.78 20.14 -6.98
N GLU A 41 7.65 19.17 -6.68
CA GLU A 41 8.89 18.87 -7.41
C GLU A 41 8.66 18.16 -8.76
N ARG A 42 7.45 17.70 -9.04
CA ARG A 42 7.04 17.03 -10.29
C ARG A 42 8.05 15.98 -10.78
N PRO A 43 8.37 14.95 -9.97
CA PRO A 43 9.28 13.91 -10.38
C PRO A 43 8.70 13.11 -11.56
N ARG A 44 9.54 12.33 -12.23
CA ARG A 44 9.09 11.37 -13.27
C ARG A 44 8.24 10.23 -12.67
N GLY A 45 8.34 9.99 -11.37
CA GLY A 45 7.59 9.01 -10.63
C GLY A 45 8.03 8.94 -9.17
N LEU A 46 7.29 8.22 -8.35
CA LEU A 46 7.58 8.02 -6.93
C LEU A 46 7.70 6.53 -6.63
N ILE A 47 8.78 6.14 -5.96
CA ILE A 47 8.94 4.80 -5.40
C ILE A 47 8.92 4.90 -3.88
N ILE A 48 8.02 4.14 -3.26
CA ILE A 48 7.92 4.02 -1.81
C ILE A 48 8.56 2.71 -1.38
N ARG A 49 9.52 2.78 -0.43
CA ARG A 49 10.25 1.63 0.09
C ARG A 49 10.39 1.68 1.61
N SER A 50 10.82 0.57 2.19
CA SER A 50 11.21 0.46 3.60
C SER A 50 12.72 0.32 3.73
N ALA A 51 13.32 0.98 4.73
CA ALA A 51 14.70 0.73 5.14
C ALA A 51 14.84 -0.50 6.06
N LYS A 52 13.70 -1.10 6.46
CA LYS A 52 13.64 -2.23 7.40
C LYS A 52 13.45 -3.56 6.67
N GLU A 53 13.59 -4.67 7.41
CA GLU A 53 13.35 -6.03 6.89
C GLU A 53 11.91 -6.19 6.35
N ASN A 54 10.95 -5.50 6.96
CA ASN A 54 9.55 -5.53 6.56
C ASN A 54 9.13 -4.18 5.96
N PHE A 55 8.13 -4.22 5.07
CA PHE A 55 7.59 -3.00 4.45
C PHE A 55 6.91 -2.13 5.49
N ILE A 56 5.64 -2.36 5.77
CA ILE A 56 4.86 -1.61 6.76
C ILE A 56 3.86 -2.56 7.43
N ALA A 57 3.84 -2.55 8.76
CA ALA A 57 3.03 -3.44 9.60
C ALA A 57 1.58 -2.95 9.84
N GLY A 58 1.19 -1.82 9.25
CA GLY A 58 -0.15 -1.24 9.38
C GLY A 58 -0.21 -0.07 10.34
N ALA A 59 -1.40 0.21 10.87
CA ALA A 59 -1.61 1.23 11.87
C ALA A 59 -0.87 0.87 13.17
N ASP A 60 -0.39 1.89 13.87
CA ASP A 60 0.16 1.72 15.20
C ASP A 60 -0.98 1.42 16.19
N VAL A 61 -1.03 0.17 16.66
CA VAL A 61 -2.12 -0.28 17.54
C VAL A 61 -2.13 0.45 18.89
N GLU A 62 -1.00 0.99 19.31
CA GLU A 62 -0.94 1.80 20.54
C GLU A 62 -1.70 3.13 20.38
N GLU A 63 -1.81 3.68 19.17
CA GLU A 63 -2.61 4.88 18.93
C GLU A 63 -4.08 4.65 19.30
N PHE A 64 -4.62 3.44 19.06
CA PHE A 64 -6.02 3.12 19.41
C PHE A 64 -6.30 3.17 20.90
N THR A 65 -5.29 2.85 21.72
CA THR A 65 -5.44 2.92 23.20
C THR A 65 -5.39 4.34 23.74
N ARG A 66 -4.92 5.30 22.93
CA ARG A 66 -4.80 6.71 23.32
C ARG A 66 -6.05 7.53 23.02
N PHE A 67 -6.95 7.06 22.18
CA PHE A 67 -8.19 7.76 21.87
C PHE A 67 -9.12 7.81 23.07
N LYS A 68 -9.54 9.01 23.43
CA LYS A 68 -10.47 9.26 24.54
C LYS A 68 -11.92 9.42 24.07
N THR A 69 -12.09 9.78 22.81
CA THR A 69 -13.40 10.06 22.21
C THR A 69 -13.52 9.38 20.83
N PRO A 70 -14.74 9.07 20.39
CA PRO A 70 -14.99 8.60 19.04
C PRO A 70 -14.51 9.59 17.96
N ASP A 71 -14.56 10.88 18.22
CA ASP A 71 -14.13 11.94 17.29
C ASP A 71 -12.61 11.91 17.05
N GLU A 72 -11.82 11.62 18.09
CA GLU A 72 -10.37 11.44 17.95
C GLU A 72 -10.05 10.22 17.07
N ALA A 73 -10.74 9.12 17.26
CA ALA A 73 -10.59 7.92 16.44
C ALA A 73 -11.01 8.21 14.97
N LEU A 74 -12.13 8.91 14.78
CA LEU A 74 -12.59 9.29 13.45
C LEU A 74 -11.61 10.24 12.75
N ALA A 75 -11.02 11.19 13.49
CA ALA A 75 -10.01 12.10 12.95
C ALA A 75 -8.75 11.35 12.48
N PHE A 76 -8.30 10.32 13.23
CA PHE A 76 -7.19 9.47 12.82
C PHE A 76 -7.50 8.67 11.55
N VAL A 77 -8.70 8.08 11.48
CA VAL A 77 -9.15 7.35 10.29
C VAL A 77 -9.22 8.27 9.07
N ARG A 78 -9.78 9.47 9.23
CA ARG A 78 -9.85 10.47 8.15
C ARG A 78 -8.46 10.89 7.67
N LEU A 79 -7.54 11.15 8.59
CA LEU A 79 -6.16 11.53 8.24
C LEU A 79 -5.50 10.48 7.34
N GLY A 80 -5.59 9.20 7.72
CA GLY A 80 -5.02 8.11 6.91
C GLY A 80 -5.74 7.96 5.56
N TRP A 81 -7.09 8.06 5.55
CA TRP A 81 -7.89 8.01 4.34
C TRP A 81 -7.52 9.12 3.35
N GLU A 82 -7.43 10.37 3.82
CA GLU A 82 -7.07 11.53 3.01
C GLU A 82 -5.63 11.45 2.51
N THR A 83 -4.69 11.00 3.36
CA THR A 83 -3.28 10.83 2.99
C THR A 83 -3.10 9.78 1.90
N PHE A 84 -3.82 8.66 1.97
CA PHE A 84 -3.72 7.62 0.93
C PHE A 84 -4.46 8.03 -0.34
N GLN A 85 -5.54 8.79 -0.23
CA GLN A 85 -6.18 9.39 -1.39
C GLN A 85 -5.24 10.40 -2.08
N GLN A 86 -4.54 11.25 -1.31
CA GLN A 86 -3.52 12.16 -1.84
C GLN A 86 -2.44 11.41 -2.63
N LEU A 87 -1.96 10.26 -2.12
CA LEU A 87 -1.00 9.42 -2.84
C LEU A 87 -1.59 8.86 -4.14
N ALA A 88 -2.85 8.40 -4.11
CA ALA A 88 -3.52 7.84 -5.27
C ALA A 88 -3.77 8.87 -6.38
N ASP A 89 -3.96 10.13 -6.00
CA ASP A 89 -4.25 11.24 -6.91
C ASP A 89 -2.99 11.93 -7.48
N LEU A 90 -1.79 11.45 -7.12
CA LEU A 90 -0.57 12.02 -7.69
C LEU A 90 -0.55 11.88 -9.22
N PRO A 91 -0.17 12.96 -9.95
CA PRO A 91 -0.28 13.01 -11.41
C PRO A 91 0.81 12.22 -12.16
N PHE A 92 1.68 11.54 -11.44
CA PHE A 92 2.78 10.74 -11.99
C PHE A 92 2.73 9.29 -11.47
N PRO A 93 3.47 8.35 -12.09
CA PRO A 93 3.49 6.96 -11.65
C PRO A 93 4.02 6.79 -10.22
N THR A 94 3.33 5.99 -9.43
CA THR A 94 3.73 5.65 -8.06
C THR A 94 3.90 4.13 -7.92
N THR A 95 4.94 3.68 -7.25
CA THR A 95 5.25 2.26 -7.07
C THR A 95 5.57 1.96 -5.60
N ALA A 96 4.86 0.99 -5.01
CA ALA A 96 5.27 0.40 -3.76
C ALA A 96 6.26 -0.73 -4.02
N MET A 97 7.48 -0.61 -3.49
CA MET A 97 8.52 -1.64 -3.51
C MET A 97 8.49 -2.40 -2.19
N VAL A 98 7.89 -3.59 -2.22
CA VAL A 98 7.50 -4.33 -1.01
C VAL A 98 8.47 -5.47 -0.72
N ASN A 99 9.04 -5.46 0.49
CA ASN A 99 9.85 -6.52 1.08
C ASN A 99 9.24 -6.98 2.41
N GLY A 100 9.38 -8.25 2.76
CA GLY A 100 8.89 -8.78 4.04
C GLY A 100 7.38 -8.59 4.23
N PHE A 101 6.96 -8.37 5.47
CA PHE A 101 5.54 -8.18 5.80
C PHE A 101 5.00 -6.84 5.31
N CYS A 102 3.82 -6.90 4.68
CA CYS A 102 2.99 -5.76 4.27
C CYS A 102 1.58 -6.02 4.80
N MET A 103 1.22 -5.38 5.93
CA MET A 103 0.01 -5.72 6.69
C MET A 103 -0.92 -4.51 6.84
N GLY A 104 -2.23 -4.75 6.87
CA GLY A 104 -3.23 -3.73 7.18
C GLY A 104 -3.06 -2.45 6.35
N GLY A 105 -2.91 -1.32 7.02
CA GLY A 105 -2.63 -0.03 6.37
C GLY A 105 -1.41 -0.03 5.44
N GLY A 106 -0.43 -0.94 5.62
CA GLY A 106 0.68 -1.12 4.68
C GLY A 106 0.20 -1.66 3.33
N VAL A 107 -0.77 -2.58 3.32
CA VAL A 107 -1.42 -3.05 2.09
C VAL A 107 -2.26 -1.94 1.48
N GLU A 108 -2.95 -1.14 2.30
CA GLU A 108 -3.76 -0.02 1.83
C GLU A 108 -2.91 1.07 1.18
N LEU A 109 -1.75 1.43 1.77
CA LEU A 109 -0.76 2.30 1.13
C LEU A 109 -0.27 1.72 -0.20
N ALA A 110 0.09 0.44 -0.22
CA ALA A 110 0.53 -0.22 -1.45
C ALA A 110 -0.56 -0.21 -2.53
N LEU A 111 -1.84 -0.33 -2.15
CA LEU A 111 -2.98 -0.22 -3.07
C LEU A 111 -3.20 1.22 -3.57
N ALA A 112 -2.85 2.24 -2.77
CA ALA A 112 -2.87 3.64 -3.18
C ALA A 112 -1.83 3.94 -4.27
N CYS A 113 -0.72 3.19 -4.29
CA CYS A 113 0.24 3.28 -5.39
C CYS A 113 -0.32 2.70 -6.68
N LYS A 114 0.06 3.30 -7.81
CA LYS A 114 -0.32 2.80 -9.14
C LYS A 114 0.24 1.41 -9.41
N TYR A 115 1.48 1.14 -9.00
CA TYR A 115 2.15 -0.15 -9.18
C TYR A 115 2.66 -0.72 -7.85
N ARG A 116 2.88 -2.03 -7.83
CA ARG A 116 3.41 -2.79 -6.69
C ARG A 116 4.41 -3.83 -7.21
N VAL A 117 5.64 -3.74 -6.75
CA VAL A 117 6.70 -4.72 -7.03
C VAL A 117 7.10 -5.36 -5.70
N ALA A 118 7.01 -6.68 -5.62
CA ALA A 118 7.30 -7.42 -4.40
C ALA A 118 8.59 -8.22 -4.52
N LEU A 119 9.30 -8.34 -3.41
CA LEU A 119 10.38 -9.30 -3.27
C LEU A 119 9.79 -10.72 -3.30
N ASP A 120 10.27 -11.56 -4.21
CA ASP A 120 9.93 -13.00 -4.25
C ASP A 120 10.73 -13.76 -3.19
N ASP A 121 10.28 -13.67 -1.95
CA ASP A 121 10.84 -14.30 -0.77
C ASP A 121 9.71 -14.89 0.09
N PRO A 122 9.88 -16.05 0.74
CA PRO A 122 8.86 -16.64 1.62
C PRO A 122 8.41 -15.75 2.77
N LYS A 123 9.26 -14.79 3.19
CA LYS A 123 8.93 -13.80 4.22
C LYS A 123 8.05 -12.67 3.69
N THR A 124 8.00 -12.45 2.37
CA THR A 124 7.15 -11.40 1.78
C THR A 124 5.71 -11.86 1.75
N ARG A 125 4.89 -11.22 2.59
CA ARG A 125 3.49 -11.59 2.79
C ARG A 125 2.60 -10.35 2.89
N PHE A 126 1.41 -10.46 2.31
CA PHE A 126 0.39 -9.42 2.31
C PHE A 126 -0.83 -9.92 3.08
N ALA A 127 -1.31 -9.17 4.06
CA ALA A 127 -2.55 -9.49 4.77
C ALA A 127 -3.33 -8.23 5.16
N LEU A 128 -4.65 -8.38 5.34
CA LEU A 128 -5.51 -7.44 6.08
C LEU A 128 -6.04 -8.13 7.31
N PRO A 129 -5.28 -8.12 8.43
CA PRO A 129 -5.65 -8.84 9.64
C PRO A 129 -6.69 -8.11 10.49
N GLU A 130 -7.24 -6.99 10.04
CA GLU A 130 -8.17 -6.13 10.78
C GLU A 130 -9.36 -6.89 11.33
N VAL A 131 -9.91 -7.86 10.59
CA VAL A 131 -11.01 -8.72 11.05
C VAL A 131 -10.68 -9.49 12.32
N MET A 132 -9.41 -9.85 12.53
CA MET A 132 -8.95 -10.55 13.74
C MET A 132 -8.96 -9.64 14.98
N LEU A 133 -9.00 -8.33 14.77
CA LEU A 133 -9.09 -7.29 15.80
C LEU A 133 -10.52 -6.76 15.95
N GLY A 134 -11.50 -7.32 15.23
CA GLY A 134 -12.89 -6.86 15.22
C GLY A 134 -13.11 -5.51 14.54
N ILE A 135 -12.17 -5.06 13.69
CA ILE A 135 -12.26 -3.82 12.92
C ILE A 135 -12.20 -4.10 11.42
N MET A 136 -12.35 -3.08 10.60
CA MET A 136 -12.25 -3.15 9.14
C MET A 136 -11.09 -2.29 8.63
N PRO A 137 -10.47 -2.65 7.49
CA PRO A 137 -9.56 -1.75 6.79
C PRO A 137 -10.27 -0.44 6.43
N ALA A 138 -9.78 0.68 6.98
CA ALA A 138 -10.48 1.97 6.91
C ALA A 138 -9.85 2.96 5.93
N TRP A 139 -8.65 2.66 5.39
CA TRP A 139 -7.87 3.52 4.51
C TRP A 139 -7.93 3.04 3.05
N HIS A 140 -9.16 2.80 2.54
CA HIS A 140 -9.50 2.33 1.19
C HIS A 140 -9.32 0.83 0.90
N GLY A 141 -8.83 0.01 1.82
CA GLY A 141 -8.61 -1.42 1.59
C GLY A 141 -9.87 -2.17 1.14
N VAL A 142 -11.02 -1.80 1.69
CA VAL A 142 -12.33 -2.36 1.30
C VAL A 142 -12.72 -1.94 -0.12
N GLN A 143 -12.41 -0.70 -0.53
CA GLN A 143 -12.84 -0.13 -1.81
C GLN A 143 -11.91 -0.50 -2.97
N TRP A 144 -10.59 -0.43 -2.76
CA TRP A 144 -9.62 -0.60 -3.84
C TRP A 144 -9.28 -2.06 -4.10
N ARG A 145 -9.28 -2.90 -3.06
CA ARG A 145 -8.90 -4.30 -3.21
C ARG A 145 -9.77 -5.09 -4.19
N PRO A 146 -11.11 -5.08 -4.11
CA PRO A 146 -11.93 -5.80 -5.08
C PRO A 146 -11.72 -5.31 -6.52
N LYS A 147 -11.39 -4.02 -6.70
CA LYS A 147 -11.07 -3.44 -8.01
C LYS A 147 -9.72 -3.92 -8.57
N VAL A 148 -8.78 -4.29 -7.68
CA VAL A 148 -7.43 -4.73 -8.07
C VAL A 148 -7.36 -6.25 -8.24
N VAL A 149 -7.85 -7.04 -7.26
CA VAL A 149 -7.71 -8.50 -7.26
C VAL A 149 -9.01 -9.24 -7.62
N GLY A 150 -10.11 -8.51 -7.82
CA GLY A 150 -11.43 -9.07 -8.01
C GLY A 150 -12.15 -9.40 -6.68
N PRO A 151 -13.50 -9.55 -6.74
CA PRO A 151 -14.32 -9.66 -5.53
C PRO A 151 -14.01 -10.92 -4.71
N ALA A 152 -13.81 -12.07 -5.33
CA ALA A 152 -13.58 -13.32 -4.60
C ALA A 152 -12.27 -13.30 -3.79
N ALA A 153 -11.14 -12.95 -4.40
CA ALA A 153 -9.86 -12.84 -3.70
C ALA A 153 -9.84 -11.69 -2.69
N GLY A 154 -10.53 -10.57 -3.02
CA GLY A 154 -10.70 -9.44 -2.12
C GLY A 154 -11.45 -9.83 -0.86
N LEU A 155 -12.60 -10.48 -0.97
CA LEU A 155 -13.40 -10.94 0.16
C LEU A 155 -12.67 -12.00 1.00
N ASP A 156 -12.01 -12.97 0.38
CA ASP A 156 -11.22 -13.98 1.10
C ASP A 156 -10.20 -13.31 2.04
N MET A 157 -9.42 -12.36 1.54
CA MET A 157 -8.42 -11.67 2.36
C MET A 157 -9.06 -10.76 3.44
N LEU A 158 -10.17 -10.08 3.14
CA LEU A 158 -10.87 -9.20 4.08
C LEU A 158 -11.55 -9.96 5.22
N LEU A 159 -12.22 -11.09 4.90
CA LEU A 159 -13.03 -11.83 5.85
C LEU A 159 -12.19 -12.83 6.68
N THR A 160 -11.05 -13.26 6.17
CA THR A 160 -10.22 -14.26 6.85
C THR A 160 -8.96 -13.69 7.50
N GLY A 161 -8.51 -12.50 7.09
CA GLY A 161 -7.22 -11.94 7.52
C GLY A 161 -6.01 -12.75 7.05
N ARG A 162 -6.19 -13.78 6.21
CA ARG A 162 -5.11 -14.67 5.78
C ARG A 162 -4.07 -13.96 4.93
N ALA A 163 -2.81 -14.26 5.22
CA ALA A 163 -1.69 -13.76 4.44
C ALA A 163 -1.53 -14.51 3.12
N VAL A 164 -1.20 -13.78 2.07
CA VAL A 164 -0.78 -14.32 0.78
C VAL A 164 0.69 -14.00 0.53
N ASP A 165 1.45 -14.96 -0.01
CA ASP A 165 2.85 -14.76 -0.41
C ASP A 165 2.96 -13.92 -1.70
N ALA A 166 4.18 -13.49 -2.04
CA ALA A 166 4.44 -12.64 -3.20
C ALA A 166 4.01 -13.29 -4.52
N ARG A 167 4.20 -14.61 -4.69
CA ARG A 167 3.81 -15.35 -5.90
C ARG A 167 2.30 -15.44 -6.06
N ARG A 168 1.58 -15.73 -4.96
CA ARG A 168 0.12 -15.71 -4.95
C ARG A 168 -0.41 -14.31 -5.17
N ALA A 169 0.19 -13.29 -4.55
CA ALA A 169 -0.15 -11.89 -4.75
C ALA A 169 -0.04 -11.48 -6.23
N LYS A 170 1.01 -11.92 -6.94
CA LYS A 170 1.15 -11.72 -8.38
C LYS A 170 0.05 -12.45 -9.18
N ARG A 171 -0.25 -13.70 -8.84
CA ARG A 171 -1.29 -14.49 -9.56
C ARG A 171 -2.66 -13.85 -9.45
N ILE A 172 -3.04 -13.34 -8.28
CA ILE A 172 -4.34 -12.68 -8.08
C ILE A 172 -4.35 -11.21 -8.52
N GLY A 173 -3.23 -10.65 -8.97
CA GLY A 173 -3.10 -9.27 -9.44
C GLY A 173 -2.91 -8.24 -8.32
N LEU A 174 -2.68 -8.67 -7.07
CA LEU A 174 -2.38 -7.75 -5.96
C LEU A 174 -1.06 -7.02 -6.19
N VAL A 175 -0.06 -7.69 -6.73
CA VAL A 175 1.20 -7.07 -7.17
C VAL A 175 1.41 -7.27 -8.66
N ASP A 176 2.07 -6.31 -9.28
CA ASP A 176 2.35 -6.32 -10.72
C ASP A 176 3.52 -7.27 -11.03
N GLN A 177 4.52 -7.31 -10.14
CA GLN A 177 5.67 -8.18 -10.25
C GLN A 177 6.07 -8.77 -8.89
N ALA A 178 6.59 -10.00 -8.92
CA ALA A 178 7.31 -10.61 -7.80
C ALA A 178 8.66 -11.07 -8.34
N VAL A 179 9.75 -10.53 -7.80
CA VAL A 179 11.11 -10.64 -8.36
C VAL A 179 12.15 -10.92 -7.27
N PRO A 180 13.27 -11.58 -7.61
CA PRO A 180 14.37 -11.78 -6.67
C PRO A 180 15.00 -10.45 -6.19
N LEU A 181 15.61 -10.49 -5.00
CA LEU A 181 16.21 -9.31 -4.36
C LEU A 181 17.18 -8.55 -5.28
N ARG A 182 18.03 -9.26 -6.00
CA ARG A 182 19.05 -8.66 -6.89
C ARG A 182 18.50 -7.74 -7.98
N VAL A 183 17.21 -7.85 -8.30
CA VAL A 183 16.57 -7.04 -9.36
C VAL A 183 15.37 -6.24 -8.85
N LEU A 184 15.07 -6.31 -7.54
CA LEU A 184 13.88 -5.68 -6.96
C LEU A 184 13.84 -4.18 -7.21
N GLU A 185 14.92 -3.48 -6.90
CA GLU A 185 15.04 -2.03 -7.10
C GLU A 185 14.93 -1.66 -8.58
N ASN A 186 15.67 -2.36 -9.44
CA ASN A 186 15.63 -2.11 -10.88
C ASN A 186 14.24 -2.38 -11.48
N ALA A 187 13.53 -3.43 -11.01
CA ALA A 187 12.17 -3.72 -11.44
C ALA A 187 11.20 -2.61 -11.01
N ALA A 188 11.33 -2.08 -9.79
CA ALA A 188 10.54 -0.95 -9.34
C ALA A 188 10.81 0.31 -10.18
N ARG A 189 12.07 0.61 -10.51
CA ARG A 189 12.46 1.73 -11.38
C ARG A 189 11.85 1.60 -12.77
N ILE A 190 12.03 0.46 -13.42
CA ILE A 190 11.51 0.21 -14.78
C ILE A 190 9.99 0.37 -14.80
N VAL A 191 9.26 -0.28 -13.88
CA VAL A 191 7.80 -0.18 -13.82
C VAL A 191 7.33 1.25 -13.61
N THR A 192 8.05 2.03 -12.78
CA THR A 192 7.70 3.43 -12.54
C THR A 192 7.95 4.29 -13.77
N LEU A 193 9.07 4.13 -14.45
CA LEU A 193 9.44 4.94 -15.61
C LEU A 193 8.63 4.60 -16.86
N GLU A 194 8.38 3.32 -17.10
CA GLU A 194 7.63 2.85 -18.27
C GLU A 194 6.11 3.00 -18.09
N ALA A 195 5.66 3.03 -16.86
CA ALA A 195 4.24 3.17 -16.48
C ALA A 195 3.29 2.29 -17.34
N PRO A 196 3.52 0.97 -17.42
CA PRO A 196 2.80 0.10 -18.33
C PRO A 196 1.30 0.12 -18.05
N ALA A 197 0.49 -0.16 -19.07
CA ALA A 197 -0.96 -0.27 -18.92
C ALA A 197 -1.31 -1.35 -17.89
N LYS A 198 -2.25 -1.04 -16.99
CA LYS A 198 -2.70 -1.98 -15.97
C LYS A 198 -3.47 -3.14 -16.57
N ARG A 199 -3.20 -4.34 -16.08
CA ARG A 199 -4.02 -5.51 -16.38
C ARG A 199 -5.43 -5.29 -15.84
N GLY A 200 -6.42 -5.23 -16.74
CA GLY A 200 -7.80 -5.13 -16.32
C GLY A 200 -8.32 -6.44 -15.70
N LEU A 201 -9.33 -6.34 -14.84
CA LEU A 201 -10.05 -7.52 -14.36
C LEU A 201 -10.73 -8.26 -15.51
N PRO A 202 -10.82 -9.60 -15.44
CA PRO A 202 -11.63 -10.39 -16.37
C PRO A 202 -13.07 -9.87 -16.44
N PHE A 203 -13.73 -10.02 -17.61
CA PHE A 203 -15.07 -9.49 -17.85
C PHE A 203 -16.09 -9.90 -16.78
N VAL A 204 -16.10 -11.17 -16.37
CA VAL A 204 -17.00 -11.70 -15.33
C VAL A 204 -16.80 -10.97 -14.00
N GLN A 205 -15.55 -10.69 -13.60
CA GLN A 205 -15.27 -9.97 -12.36
C GLN A 205 -15.65 -8.48 -12.46
N LYS A 206 -15.51 -7.87 -13.64
CA LYS A 206 -16.03 -6.50 -13.88
C LYS A 206 -17.54 -6.47 -13.76
N LEU A 207 -18.23 -7.46 -14.29
CA LEU A 207 -19.68 -7.57 -14.21
C LEU A 207 -20.13 -7.72 -12.75
N MET A 208 -19.46 -8.55 -11.94
CA MET A 208 -19.75 -8.69 -10.51
C MET A 208 -19.63 -7.37 -9.75
N LEU A 209 -18.64 -6.53 -10.10
CA LEU A 209 -18.45 -5.21 -9.48
C LEU A 209 -19.42 -4.14 -10.00
N SER A 210 -20.08 -4.36 -11.16
CA SER A 210 -21.04 -3.42 -11.74
C SER A 210 -22.47 -3.61 -11.24
N VAL A 211 -22.77 -4.75 -10.62
CA VAL A 211 -24.09 -5.00 -10.02
C VAL A 211 -24.24 -4.07 -8.82
N ARG A 212 -25.17 -3.12 -8.90
CA ARG A 212 -25.48 -2.16 -7.83
C ARG A 212 -25.85 -2.93 -6.56
N GLY A 213 -24.99 -2.85 -5.54
CA GLY A 213 -25.18 -3.51 -4.24
C GLY A 213 -23.89 -4.01 -3.60
N PHE A 214 -22.74 -3.82 -4.25
CA PHE A 214 -21.43 -4.03 -3.64
C PHE A 214 -20.59 -2.75 -3.64
#